data_fabfadccebd69b9620dc56a3f150989a
#
_entry.id   fabfadccebd69b9620dc56a3f150989a
#
_cell.length_a   1.000
_cell.length_b   1.000
_cell.length_c   1.000
_cell.angle_alpha   90.00
_cell.angle_beta   90.00
_cell.angle_gamma   90.00
#
_symmetry.space_group_name_H-M   'P 1'
#
loop_
_entity.id
_entity.type
_entity.pdbx_description
1 polymer ?
#
loop_
_entity_poly.entity_id
_entity_poly.type
_entity_poly.pdbx_seq_one_letter_code
_entity_poly.pdbx_strand_id
1 'polypeptide(L)'
;MRLTDRDYEIIKFIMDNNGATIEQLHKMFFPSYNMCSKRMKKLADNGAIKECMHPTLNKKVYYYKKIPSFHSLIINELVIQLKDKLQYYEREYPIDKFKIDCMMLFNNNHIIAVEIDLFNRTSENKVKKVYDKITQLDKSASVLIVSKCKRRDKLDCKNKKINMINVKLDELQKVNNIIK
;
A
#
# COMPACT_ATOMS: atom_id res chain seq x y z
N MET A 1 25.06 5.00 -18.28
CA MET A 1 25.02 5.62 -16.93
C MET A 1 25.46 4.59 -15.90
N ARG A 2 26.30 4.96 -14.89
CA ARG A 2 26.59 4.08 -13.75
C ARG A 2 25.45 4.21 -12.73
N LEU A 3 24.87 3.07 -12.31
CA LEU A 3 23.87 3.01 -11.25
C LEU A 3 24.56 3.06 -9.88
N THR A 4 23.90 3.69 -8.92
CA THR A 4 24.30 3.73 -7.50
C THR A 4 23.47 2.72 -6.69
N ASP A 5 23.88 2.40 -5.46
CA ASP A 5 23.10 1.50 -4.57
C ASP A 5 21.68 2.01 -4.38
N ARG A 6 21.48 3.32 -4.20
CA ARG A 6 20.14 3.94 -4.15
C ARG A 6 19.33 3.68 -5.41
N ASP A 7 19.95 3.68 -6.58
CA ASP A 7 19.20 3.42 -7.82
C ASP A 7 18.70 1.98 -7.88
N TYR A 8 19.50 1.03 -7.40
CA TYR A 8 19.07 -0.35 -7.29
C TYR A 8 17.90 -0.50 -6.32
N GLU A 9 17.93 0.17 -5.16
CA GLU A 9 16.81 0.19 -4.21
C GLU A 9 15.54 0.80 -4.83
N ILE A 10 15.67 1.92 -5.57
CA ILE A 10 14.56 2.56 -6.26
C ILE A 10 13.97 1.63 -7.33
N ILE A 11 14.81 1.05 -8.17
CA ILE A 11 14.37 0.13 -9.23
C ILE A 11 13.68 -1.08 -8.61
N LYS A 12 14.27 -1.66 -7.56
CA LYS A 12 13.68 -2.78 -6.81
C LYS A 12 12.31 -2.39 -6.24
N PHE A 13 12.20 -1.24 -5.58
CA PHE A 13 10.92 -0.74 -5.05
C PHE A 13 9.87 -0.59 -6.17
N ILE A 14 10.23 -0.02 -7.32
CA ILE A 14 9.35 0.14 -8.47
C ILE A 14 8.90 -1.23 -9.01
N MET A 15 9.80 -2.21 -9.05
CA MET A 15 9.48 -3.57 -9.52
C MET A 15 8.55 -4.30 -8.57
N ASP A 16 8.87 -4.31 -7.27
CA ASP A 16 8.12 -5.02 -6.23
C ASP A 16 6.72 -4.39 -6.01
N ASN A 17 6.59 -3.08 -6.25
CA ASN A 17 5.36 -2.32 -6.02
C ASN A 17 4.57 -1.97 -7.29
N ASN A 18 4.93 -2.57 -8.44
CA ASN A 18 4.31 -2.31 -9.75
C ASN A 18 4.39 -0.85 -10.22
N GLY A 19 5.28 -0.04 -9.67
CA GLY A 19 5.46 1.37 -9.98
C GLY A 19 5.18 2.29 -8.80
N ALA A 20 5.49 3.58 -8.96
CA ALA A 20 5.26 4.59 -7.93
C ALA A 20 5.11 5.99 -8.55
N THR A 21 4.46 6.91 -7.84
CA THR A 21 4.47 8.33 -8.20
C THR A 21 5.80 8.97 -7.81
N ILE A 22 6.10 10.13 -8.41
CA ILE A 22 7.31 10.89 -8.06
C ILE A 22 7.28 11.34 -6.59
N GLU A 23 6.10 11.69 -6.05
CA GLU A 23 5.94 12.08 -4.66
C GLU A 23 6.24 10.90 -3.72
N GLN A 24 5.81 9.69 -4.07
CA GLN A 24 6.10 8.48 -3.31
C GLN A 24 7.60 8.17 -3.29
N LEU A 25 8.26 8.24 -4.43
CA LEU A 25 9.70 8.05 -4.55
C LEU A 25 10.50 9.13 -3.82
N HIS A 26 10.04 10.37 -3.86
CA HIS A 26 10.63 11.45 -3.08
C HIS A 26 10.58 11.16 -1.57
N LYS A 27 9.39 10.87 -1.05
CA LYS A 27 9.20 10.56 0.39
C LYS A 27 10.03 9.37 0.87
N MET A 28 10.26 8.39 -0.02
CA MET A 28 10.94 7.15 0.34
C MET A 28 12.47 7.26 0.27
N PHE A 29 13.01 7.94 -0.76
CA PHE A 29 14.43 7.81 -1.13
C PHE A 29 15.20 9.13 -1.18
N PHE A 30 14.54 10.30 -1.18
CA PHE A 30 15.23 11.56 -1.43
C PHE A 30 14.90 12.64 -0.40
N PRO A 31 15.89 13.44 -0.01
CA PRO A 31 15.68 14.57 0.91
C PRO A 31 14.94 15.75 0.24
N SER A 32 14.96 15.85 -1.11
CA SER A 32 14.27 16.90 -1.83
C SER A 32 13.63 16.41 -3.12
N TYR A 33 12.50 17.02 -3.48
CA TYR A 33 11.78 16.73 -4.70
C TYR A 33 12.61 16.97 -5.97
N ASN A 34 13.41 18.05 -6.00
CA ASN A 34 14.25 18.38 -7.15
C ASN A 34 15.31 17.31 -7.41
N MET A 35 15.94 16.78 -6.35
CA MET A 35 16.90 15.68 -6.49
C MET A 35 16.23 14.43 -7.01
N CYS A 36 15.04 14.09 -6.47
CA CYS A 36 14.25 12.98 -6.95
C CYS A 36 13.93 13.15 -8.45
N SER A 37 13.34 14.28 -8.83
CA SER A 37 12.93 14.54 -10.22
C SER A 37 14.08 14.41 -11.21
N LYS A 38 15.23 15.03 -10.92
CA LYS A 38 16.44 14.93 -11.76
C LYS A 38 16.95 13.51 -11.88
N ARG A 39 16.96 12.74 -10.78
CA ARG A 39 17.45 11.35 -10.82
C ARG A 39 16.49 10.43 -11.52
N MET A 40 15.20 10.54 -11.26
CA MET A 40 14.17 9.72 -11.89
C MET A 40 14.14 9.93 -13.41
N LYS A 41 14.23 11.20 -13.86
CA LYS A 41 14.37 11.51 -15.28
C LYS A 41 15.60 10.83 -15.89
N LYS A 42 16.77 10.92 -15.22
CA LYS A 42 18.00 10.28 -15.71
C LYS A 42 17.89 8.76 -15.80
N LEU A 43 17.20 8.10 -14.86
CA LEU A 43 16.93 6.66 -14.90
C LEU A 43 16.02 6.30 -16.06
N ALA A 44 14.98 7.11 -16.31
CA ALA A 44 14.06 6.90 -17.41
C ALA A 44 14.73 7.14 -18.78
N ASP A 45 15.46 8.25 -18.96
CA ASP A 45 16.19 8.58 -20.20
C ASP A 45 17.23 7.50 -20.58
N ASN A 46 17.77 6.77 -19.59
CA ASN A 46 18.70 5.66 -19.83
C ASN A 46 18.01 4.27 -19.87
N GLY A 47 16.68 4.22 -19.90
CA GLY A 47 15.92 3.00 -20.06
C GLY A 47 15.90 2.05 -18.85
N ALA A 48 16.40 2.48 -17.70
CA ALA A 48 16.37 1.65 -16.48
C ALA A 48 14.93 1.47 -15.94
N ILE A 49 14.08 2.46 -16.16
CA ILE A 49 12.65 2.47 -15.83
C ILE A 49 11.88 3.20 -16.93
N LYS A 50 10.55 3.09 -16.91
CA LYS A 50 9.65 3.84 -17.81
C LYS A 50 8.94 4.92 -17.02
N GLU A 51 8.50 5.99 -17.72
CA GLU A 51 7.67 7.05 -17.11
C GLU A 51 6.46 7.39 -17.98
N CYS A 52 5.37 7.80 -17.37
CA CYS A 52 4.23 8.41 -18.05
C CYS A 52 3.38 9.22 -17.07
N MET A 53 2.39 9.95 -17.60
CA MET A 53 1.30 10.49 -16.79
C MET A 53 0.29 9.40 -16.50
N HIS A 54 -0.07 9.23 -15.21
CA HIS A 54 -1.08 8.23 -14.83
C HIS A 54 -2.46 8.64 -15.37
N PRO A 55 -3.18 7.72 -16.08
CA PRO A 55 -4.39 8.08 -16.82
C PRO A 55 -5.51 8.70 -15.98
N THR A 56 -5.63 8.30 -14.70
CA THR A 56 -6.72 8.76 -13.82
C THR A 56 -6.29 9.75 -12.74
N LEU A 57 -5.00 9.84 -12.42
CA LEU A 57 -4.53 10.70 -11.32
C LEU A 57 -3.91 12.01 -11.79
N ASN A 58 -3.64 12.12 -13.09
CA ASN A 58 -2.88 13.23 -13.67
C ASN A 58 -1.56 13.50 -12.91
N LYS A 59 -0.87 12.44 -12.50
CA LYS A 59 0.41 12.46 -11.81
C LYS A 59 1.46 11.69 -12.59
N LYS A 60 2.71 12.15 -12.56
CA LYS A 60 3.83 11.40 -13.15
C LYS A 60 4.09 10.16 -12.33
N VAL A 61 4.15 9.01 -13.01
CA VAL A 61 4.45 7.69 -12.44
C VAL A 61 5.64 7.06 -13.14
N TYR A 62 6.41 6.31 -12.37
CA TYR A 62 7.54 5.50 -12.83
C TYR A 62 7.22 4.04 -12.65
N TYR A 63 7.55 3.21 -13.63
CA TYR A 63 7.21 1.79 -13.64
C TYR A 63 8.23 0.98 -14.44
N TYR A 64 8.21 -0.35 -14.27
CA TYR A 64 9.11 -1.25 -15.02
C TYR A 64 8.36 -1.94 -16.16
N LYS A 65 7.36 -2.75 -15.87
CA LYS A 65 6.62 -3.54 -16.88
C LYS A 65 5.32 -2.89 -17.31
N LYS A 66 4.46 -2.54 -16.37
CA LYS A 66 3.11 -1.98 -16.62
C LYS A 66 2.87 -0.74 -15.76
N ILE A 67 2.02 0.15 -16.24
CA ILE A 67 1.58 1.33 -15.49
C ILE A 67 0.91 0.85 -14.19
N PRO A 68 1.27 1.42 -13.02
CA PRO A 68 0.65 1.05 -11.75
C PRO A 68 -0.85 1.35 -11.76
N SER A 69 -1.65 0.50 -11.14
CA SER A 69 -3.06 0.81 -10.87
C SER A 69 -3.16 1.83 -9.73
N PHE A 70 -4.28 2.55 -9.69
CA PHE A 70 -4.54 3.45 -8.55
C PHE A 70 -4.55 2.70 -7.21
N HIS A 71 -5.08 1.47 -7.21
CA HIS A 71 -5.02 0.53 -6.09
C HIS A 71 -3.59 0.31 -5.58
N SER A 72 -2.67 -0.04 -6.49
CA SER A 72 -1.27 -0.24 -6.15
C SER A 72 -0.63 1.01 -5.55
N LEU A 73 -0.96 2.19 -6.07
CA LEU A 73 -0.43 3.45 -5.56
C LEU A 73 -0.94 3.80 -4.14
N ILE A 74 -2.16 3.40 -3.79
CA ILE A 74 -2.68 3.56 -2.42
C ILE A 74 -1.92 2.64 -1.45
N ILE A 75 -1.69 1.39 -1.84
CA ILE A 75 -0.88 0.47 -1.01
C ILE A 75 0.54 1.02 -0.83
N ASN A 76 1.16 1.59 -1.88
CA ASN A 76 2.47 2.25 -1.74
C ASN A 76 2.43 3.38 -0.71
N GLU A 77 1.38 4.21 -0.71
CA GLU A 77 1.26 5.30 0.26
C GLU A 77 1.16 4.75 1.69
N LEU A 78 0.39 3.67 1.91
CA LEU A 78 0.33 3.00 3.21
C LEU A 78 1.71 2.48 3.65
N VAL A 79 2.42 1.78 2.76
CA VAL A 79 3.77 1.26 3.04
C VAL A 79 4.73 2.40 3.41
N ILE A 80 4.70 3.53 2.68
CA ILE A 80 5.57 4.69 2.94
C ILE A 80 5.21 5.34 4.28
N GLN A 81 3.94 5.51 4.59
CA GLN A 81 3.49 6.11 5.86
C GLN A 81 3.82 5.24 7.08
N LEU A 82 3.88 3.93 6.90
CA LEU A 82 4.06 2.96 7.98
C LEU A 82 5.47 2.35 8.01
N LYS A 83 6.38 2.76 7.13
CA LYS A 83 7.69 2.14 6.91
C LYS A 83 8.50 1.90 8.19
N ASP A 84 8.45 2.84 9.14
CA ASP A 84 9.24 2.76 10.38
C ASP A 84 8.66 1.75 11.40
N LYS A 85 7.40 1.33 11.21
CA LYS A 85 6.70 0.34 12.05
C LYS A 85 6.59 -1.02 11.36
N LEU A 86 6.76 -1.05 10.03
CA LEU A 86 6.48 -2.21 9.21
C LEU A 86 7.69 -3.14 9.13
N GLN A 87 7.52 -4.39 9.52
CA GLN A 87 8.52 -5.44 9.39
C GLN A 87 8.49 -6.08 8.01
N TYR A 88 7.26 -6.38 7.53
CA TYR A 88 7.03 -7.06 6.26
C TYR A 88 5.66 -6.71 5.69
N TYR A 89 5.52 -6.77 4.38
CA TYR A 89 4.22 -6.71 3.72
C TYR A 89 4.23 -7.56 2.45
N GLU A 90 3.05 -8.08 2.11
CA GLU A 90 2.83 -8.88 0.90
C GLU A 90 1.51 -8.44 0.25
N ARG A 91 1.58 -8.18 -1.06
CA ARG A 91 0.44 -7.78 -1.88
C ARG A 91 -0.30 -8.99 -2.40
N GLU A 92 -1.59 -8.81 -2.69
CA GLU A 92 -2.42 -9.88 -3.27
C GLU A 92 -2.33 -11.18 -2.43
N TYR A 93 -2.26 -11.03 -1.10
CA TYR A 93 -2.04 -12.14 -0.18
C TYR A 93 -3.22 -13.11 -0.19
N PRO A 94 -3.01 -14.41 -0.45
CA PRO A 94 -4.08 -15.40 -0.48
C PRO A 94 -4.54 -15.77 0.93
N ILE A 95 -5.86 -15.73 1.16
CA ILE A 95 -6.49 -16.24 2.38
C ILE A 95 -7.66 -17.14 1.96
N ASP A 96 -7.50 -18.44 2.11
CA ASP A 96 -8.43 -19.45 1.61
C ASP A 96 -8.74 -19.22 0.10
N LYS A 97 -10.01 -18.97 -0.23
CA LYS A 97 -10.47 -18.66 -1.59
C LYS A 97 -10.44 -17.17 -1.93
N PHE A 98 -10.03 -16.32 -1.01
CA PHE A 98 -9.96 -14.87 -1.21
C PHE A 98 -8.51 -14.43 -1.40
N LYS A 99 -8.35 -13.27 -2.03
CA LYS A 99 -7.15 -12.47 -1.98
C LYS A 99 -7.45 -11.17 -1.28
N ILE A 100 -6.60 -10.77 -0.35
CA ILE A 100 -6.61 -9.42 0.23
C ILE A 100 -5.61 -8.55 -0.52
N ASP A 101 -5.86 -7.26 -0.56
CA ASP A 101 -5.02 -6.34 -1.34
C ASP A 101 -3.60 -6.25 -0.78
N CYS A 102 -3.46 -6.31 0.55
CA CYS A 102 -2.16 -6.39 1.20
C CYS A 102 -2.27 -6.99 2.60
N MET A 103 -1.30 -7.84 2.96
CA MET A 103 -1.04 -8.25 4.34
C MET A 103 0.13 -7.44 4.87
N MET A 104 0.04 -6.90 6.08
CA MET A 104 1.09 -6.14 6.74
C MET A 104 1.41 -6.76 8.09
N LEU A 105 2.70 -7.01 8.35
CA LEU A 105 3.24 -7.43 9.64
C LEU A 105 4.07 -6.29 10.22
N PHE A 106 3.77 -5.91 11.45
CA PHE A 106 4.42 -4.82 12.16
C PHE A 106 5.52 -5.32 13.11
N ASN A 107 6.44 -4.42 13.51
CA ASN A 107 7.55 -4.74 14.41
C ASN A 107 7.12 -5.27 15.79
N ASN A 108 5.88 -4.97 16.22
CA ASN A 108 5.27 -5.50 17.42
C ASN A 108 4.50 -6.82 17.20
N ASN A 109 4.72 -7.49 16.07
CA ASN A 109 4.04 -8.70 15.60
C ASN A 109 2.54 -8.52 15.32
N HIS A 110 2.02 -7.28 15.29
CA HIS A 110 0.63 -7.03 14.92
C HIS A 110 0.41 -7.26 13.42
N ILE A 111 -0.68 -7.96 13.10
CA ILE A 111 -1.06 -8.27 11.70
C ILE A 111 -2.23 -7.40 11.29
N ILE A 112 -2.11 -6.77 10.10
CA ILE A 112 -3.19 -6.01 9.50
C ILE A 112 -3.46 -6.53 8.07
N ALA A 113 -4.69 -6.97 7.84
CA ALA A 113 -5.19 -7.24 6.49
C ALA A 113 -5.76 -5.95 5.89
N VAL A 114 -5.28 -5.54 4.72
CA VAL A 114 -5.67 -4.30 4.06
C VAL A 114 -6.58 -4.60 2.88
N GLU A 115 -7.68 -3.85 2.78
CA GLU A 115 -8.61 -3.84 1.64
C GLU A 115 -8.81 -2.39 1.16
N ILE A 116 -8.85 -2.19 -0.15
CA ILE A 116 -8.99 -0.88 -0.79
C ILE A 116 -10.33 -0.81 -1.54
N ASP A 117 -11.29 -0.13 -0.99
CA ASP A 117 -12.64 0.03 -1.53
C ASP A 117 -12.75 1.32 -2.39
N LEU A 118 -12.30 1.30 -3.64
CA LEU A 118 -12.38 2.44 -4.55
C LEU A 118 -13.70 2.53 -5.32
N PHE A 119 -14.07 1.43 -5.95
CA PHE A 119 -15.25 1.32 -6.82
C PHE A 119 -16.24 0.30 -6.30
N ASN A 120 -15.73 -0.82 -5.80
CA ASN A 120 -16.52 -1.89 -5.23
C ASN A 120 -16.21 -2.01 -3.74
N ARG A 121 -17.26 -2.17 -2.96
CA ARG A 121 -17.14 -2.40 -1.52
C ARG A 121 -16.78 -3.86 -1.25
N THR A 122 -15.77 -4.09 -0.43
CA THR A 122 -15.46 -5.43 0.06
C THR A 122 -16.64 -5.98 0.84
N SER A 123 -17.11 -7.19 0.48
CA SER A 123 -18.28 -7.79 1.09
C SER A 123 -18.04 -8.12 2.56
N GLU A 124 -19.11 -8.04 3.38
CA GLU A 124 -19.04 -8.38 4.80
C GLU A 124 -18.58 -9.82 5.03
N ASN A 125 -19.01 -10.74 4.16
CA ASN A 125 -18.60 -12.15 4.23
C ASN A 125 -17.09 -12.30 4.02
N LYS A 126 -16.48 -11.54 3.08
CA LYS A 126 -15.03 -11.54 2.88
C LYS A 126 -14.33 -10.99 4.13
N VAL A 127 -14.76 -9.84 4.65
CA VAL A 127 -14.18 -9.23 5.85
C VAL A 127 -14.22 -10.18 7.06
N LYS A 128 -15.38 -10.82 7.32
CA LYS A 128 -15.56 -11.79 8.41
C LYS A 128 -14.60 -12.97 8.29
N LYS A 129 -14.49 -13.56 7.10
CA LYS A 129 -13.63 -14.73 6.87
C LYS A 129 -12.14 -14.37 6.94
N VAL A 130 -11.76 -13.22 6.38
CA VAL A 130 -10.38 -12.71 6.50
C VAL A 130 -10.04 -12.50 7.98
N TYR A 131 -10.91 -11.81 8.72
CA TYR A 131 -10.69 -11.56 10.15
C TYR A 131 -10.56 -12.85 10.96
N ASP A 132 -11.44 -13.83 10.73
CA ASP A 132 -11.38 -15.14 11.38
C ASP A 132 -10.03 -15.83 11.16
N LYS A 133 -9.46 -15.70 9.95
CA LYS A 133 -8.17 -16.34 9.63
C LYS A 133 -6.99 -15.61 10.24
N ILE A 134 -6.92 -14.29 10.11
CA ILE A 134 -5.79 -13.53 10.66
C ILE A 134 -5.78 -13.59 12.19
N THR A 135 -6.92 -13.66 12.86
CA THR A 135 -7.00 -13.80 14.32
C THR A 135 -6.57 -15.17 14.84
N GLN A 136 -6.45 -16.18 13.99
CA GLN A 136 -5.79 -17.45 14.33
C GLN A 136 -4.26 -17.29 14.42
N LEU A 137 -3.69 -16.34 13.68
CA LEU A 137 -2.25 -16.04 13.67
C LEU A 137 -1.89 -15.01 14.76
N ASP A 138 -2.71 -13.97 14.90
CA ASP A 138 -2.57 -12.93 15.90
C ASP A 138 -3.95 -12.52 16.43
N LYS A 139 -4.20 -12.76 17.73
CA LYS A 139 -5.48 -12.43 18.39
C LYS A 139 -5.80 -10.95 18.38
N SER A 140 -4.79 -10.08 18.24
CA SER A 140 -4.94 -8.62 18.17
C SER A 140 -5.13 -8.12 16.73
N ALA A 141 -5.01 -8.98 15.74
CA ALA A 141 -5.08 -8.63 14.32
C ALA A 141 -6.26 -7.72 13.97
N SER A 142 -6.07 -6.90 12.95
CA SER A 142 -7.05 -5.91 12.50
C SER A 142 -7.30 -6.01 11.00
N VAL A 143 -8.45 -5.53 10.56
CA VAL A 143 -8.73 -5.29 9.13
C VAL A 143 -8.74 -3.78 8.89
N LEU A 144 -7.86 -3.30 8.03
CA LEU A 144 -7.81 -1.91 7.56
C LEU A 144 -8.57 -1.80 6.23
N ILE A 145 -9.58 -0.97 6.19
CA ILE A 145 -10.31 -0.65 4.95
C ILE A 145 -10.04 0.80 4.58
N VAL A 146 -9.47 1.00 3.40
CA VAL A 146 -9.29 2.33 2.80
C VAL A 146 -10.39 2.53 1.76
N SER A 147 -11.19 3.58 1.91
CA SER A 147 -12.34 3.83 1.02
C SER A 147 -12.54 5.31 0.75
N LYS A 148 -13.25 5.64 -0.34
CA LYS A 148 -13.68 7.02 -0.63
C LYS A 148 -14.63 7.55 0.43
N CYS A 149 -15.53 6.71 0.91
CA CYS A 149 -16.52 7.05 1.93
C CYS A 149 -16.32 6.15 3.15
N LYS A 150 -16.31 6.74 4.34
CA LYS A 150 -16.16 5.98 5.58
C LYS A 150 -17.26 4.91 5.71
N ARG A 151 -16.87 3.66 5.91
CA ARG A 151 -17.81 2.58 6.24
C ARG A 151 -18.44 2.85 7.60
N ARG A 152 -19.75 2.66 7.67
CA ARG A 152 -20.51 2.82 8.93
C ARG A 152 -20.87 1.48 9.57
N ASP A 153 -20.48 0.37 8.94
CA ASP A 153 -20.86 -0.96 9.41
C ASP A 153 -20.17 -1.30 10.73
N LYS A 154 -20.97 -1.83 11.62
CA LYS A 154 -20.46 -2.61 12.75
C LYS A 154 -20.56 -4.07 12.30
N LEU A 155 -19.42 -4.72 12.14
CA LEU A 155 -19.36 -6.12 11.75
C LEU A 155 -18.99 -6.96 12.96
N ASP A 156 -19.74 -8.03 13.18
CA ASP A 156 -19.47 -9.02 14.21
C ASP A 156 -19.11 -10.36 13.56
N CYS A 157 -18.12 -11.04 14.11
CA CYS A 157 -17.72 -12.37 13.73
C CYS A 157 -17.77 -13.28 14.94
N LYS A 158 -18.56 -14.38 14.87
CA LYS A 158 -18.72 -15.36 15.95
C LYS A 158 -18.98 -14.69 17.31
N ASN A 159 -19.90 -13.73 17.35
CA ASN A 159 -20.28 -12.92 18.52
C ASN A 159 -19.14 -12.04 19.08
N LYS A 160 -18.06 -11.82 18.33
CA LYS A 160 -17.01 -10.87 18.65
C LYS A 160 -17.00 -9.75 17.64
N LYS A 161 -16.83 -8.52 18.11
CA LYS A 161 -16.67 -7.34 17.24
C LYS A 161 -15.38 -7.46 16.46
N ILE A 162 -15.46 -7.28 15.13
CA ILE A 162 -14.28 -7.24 14.26
C ILE A 162 -13.48 -5.98 14.59
N ASN A 163 -12.19 -6.14 14.83
CA ASN A 163 -11.27 -5.01 14.96
C ASN A 163 -11.03 -4.41 13.56
N MET A 164 -11.88 -3.46 13.18
CA MET A 164 -11.90 -2.85 11.86
C MET A 164 -11.51 -1.38 11.94
N ILE A 165 -10.47 -1.02 11.20
CA ILE A 165 -9.96 0.34 11.05
C ILE A 165 -10.46 0.86 9.70
N ASN A 166 -11.19 1.98 9.70
CA ASN A 166 -11.67 2.62 8.48
C ASN A 166 -10.92 3.94 8.27
N VAL A 167 -10.25 4.05 7.13
CA VAL A 167 -9.54 5.26 6.74
C VAL A 167 -10.11 5.79 5.42
N LYS A 168 -10.40 7.08 5.36
CA LYS A 168 -10.75 7.71 4.10
C LYS A 168 -9.51 7.89 3.23
N LEU A 169 -9.71 7.82 1.93
CA LEU A 169 -8.63 7.97 0.95
C LEU A 169 -7.89 9.32 1.07
N ASP A 170 -8.61 10.39 1.40
CA ASP A 170 -8.05 11.72 1.63
C ASP A 170 -7.35 11.89 3.00
N GLU A 171 -7.49 10.89 3.88
CA GLU A 171 -6.91 10.87 5.23
C GLU A 171 -5.74 9.87 5.37
N LEU A 172 -5.23 9.31 4.27
CA LEU A 172 -4.15 8.30 4.30
C LEU A 172 -2.91 8.77 5.09
N GLN A 173 -2.58 10.05 5.05
CA GLN A 173 -1.48 10.60 5.84
C GLN A 173 -1.65 10.46 7.36
N LYS A 174 -2.87 10.24 7.83
CA LYS A 174 -3.17 10.06 9.26
C LYS A 174 -3.02 8.61 9.73
N VAL A 175 -2.80 7.66 8.81
CA VAL A 175 -2.77 6.22 9.12
C VAL A 175 -1.70 5.88 10.15
N ASN A 176 -0.56 6.55 10.10
CA ASN A 176 0.53 6.36 11.06
C ASN A 176 0.14 6.70 12.52
N ASN A 177 -0.82 7.59 12.72
CA ASN A 177 -1.34 7.96 14.04
C ASN A 177 -2.48 7.03 14.50
N ILE A 178 -3.13 6.34 13.57
CA ILE A 178 -4.27 5.45 13.83
C ILE A 178 -3.77 4.05 14.20
N ILE A 179 -2.70 3.60 13.54
CA ILE A 179 -2.06 2.31 13.78
C ILE A 179 -0.94 2.52 14.80
N LYS A 180 -1.20 2.08 16.02
CA LYS A 180 -0.27 2.17 17.16
C LYS A 180 0.70 1.00 17.19
#